data_182916c0b6ef1e52e664bfa35765bf41
#
_entry.id   182916c0b6ef1e52e664bfa35765bf41
#
_cell.length_a   1.000
_cell.length_b   1.000
_cell.length_c   1.000
_cell.angle_alpha   90.00
_cell.angle_beta   90.00
_cell.angle_gamma   90.00
#
_symmetry.space_group_name_H-M   'P 1'
#
loop_
_entity.id
_entity.type
_entity.pdbx_description
1 polymer ?
#
loop_
_entity_poly.entity_id
_entity_poly.type
_entity_poly.pdbx_seq_one_letter_code
_entity_poly.pdbx_strand_id
1 'polypeptide(L)'
;MSTHEAGAAFSEKAFYLQEFRGRTLLFAVPSRDLGDASGGLAAVLDELTAHAARCVVIASDAAGLEKLVGSTPLEGGDPGLPGEVWRRLRQRPRVGVVCGDAPLGASVREVAVRLGATKLVILDPAGGWVRPDGSQASFVGLEELGRSAGPRQGLVEDVRALLEAGVPAVNLCSQAGLADELFTYAGSGTLFTRERYVTVRRLGLDDFDAAADLVARGVEEGYLAPRTPEEVDSVLASGFGAFVEGVHLAGIGALVAHAGGRTGEIGSLYTLTRFLGEGVGAHLVAFAMEEAARRGLERVFACTTSERVVAFFERNGFERVASDALPAEKWAAYDRARRARLLCLARAVG
;
A
#
# COMPACT_ATOMS: atom_id res chain seq x y z
N MET A 1 28.07 32.86 -2.90
CA MET A 1 28.31 31.41 -2.94
C MET A 1 27.34 30.78 -1.92
N SER A 2 26.16 30.46 -2.34
CA SER A 2 25.17 29.78 -1.48
C SER A 2 25.26 28.32 -1.78
N THR A 3 25.71 27.55 -0.79
CA THR A 3 25.67 26.09 -0.81
C THR A 3 24.19 25.68 -0.77
N HIS A 4 23.68 25.14 -1.89
CA HIS A 4 22.46 24.36 -1.89
C HIS A 4 22.67 23.18 -0.94
N GLU A 5 21.98 23.19 0.17
CA GLU A 5 21.78 21.99 0.98
C GLU A 5 21.11 20.95 0.05
N ALA A 6 21.84 19.87 -0.22
CA ALA A 6 21.27 18.71 -0.87
C ALA A 6 20.09 18.24 -0.01
N GLY A 7 18.87 18.31 -0.54
CA GLY A 7 17.69 17.77 0.11
C GLY A 7 17.98 16.35 0.56
N ALA A 8 17.61 15.99 1.78
CA ALA A 8 17.77 14.65 2.29
C ALA A 8 17.10 13.67 1.28
N ALA A 9 17.85 12.67 0.84
CA ALA A 9 17.30 11.66 -0.03
C ALA A 9 16.06 11.04 0.62
N PHE A 10 14.96 10.88 -0.14
CA PHE A 10 13.73 10.27 0.32
C PHE A 10 14.02 8.89 0.96
N SER A 11 13.37 8.63 2.07
CA SER A 11 13.45 7.35 2.77
C SER A 11 12.05 6.78 2.96
N GLU A 12 11.76 5.63 2.36
CA GLU A 12 10.48 4.91 2.54
C GLU A 12 10.15 4.76 4.02
N LYS A 13 11.15 4.38 4.81
CA LYS A 13 11.01 4.21 6.25
C LYS A 13 10.59 5.52 6.94
N ALA A 14 11.23 6.63 6.59
CA ALA A 14 10.89 7.93 7.17
C ALA A 14 9.45 8.35 6.80
N PHE A 15 9.03 8.07 5.57
CA PHE A 15 7.67 8.31 5.11
C PHE A 15 6.64 7.53 5.95
N TYR A 16 6.80 6.21 6.11
CA TYR A 16 5.87 5.40 6.90
C TYR A 16 5.86 5.75 8.38
N LEU A 17 7.01 6.09 8.95
CA LEU A 17 7.10 6.55 10.34
C LEU A 17 6.35 7.87 10.55
N GLN A 18 6.37 8.76 9.57
CA GLN A 18 5.58 9.98 9.58
C GLN A 18 4.07 9.69 9.50
N GLU A 19 3.66 8.74 8.66
CA GLU A 19 2.27 8.30 8.52
C GLU A 19 1.72 7.65 9.80
N PHE A 20 2.57 6.92 10.55
CA PHE A 20 2.18 6.31 11.82
C PHE A 20 2.22 7.29 13.01
N ARG A 21 2.74 8.48 12.83
CA ARG A 21 2.84 9.48 13.88
C ARG A 21 1.48 9.82 14.48
N GLY A 22 1.36 9.73 15.81
CA GLY A 22 0.12 9.99 16.54
C GLY A 22 -0.94 8.88 16.43
N ARG A 23 -0.71 7.85 15.61
CA ARG A 23 -1.61 6.69 15.49
C ARG A 23 -1.32 5.63 16.54
N THR A 24 -2.28 4.74 16.75
CA THR A 24 -2.13 3.57 17.60
C THR A 24 -2.25 2.31 16.75
N LEU A 25 -1.19 1.50 16.72
CA LEU A 25 -1.17 0.22 16.04
C LEU A 25 -1.37 -0.91 17.07
N LEU A 26 -2.20 -1.89 16.70
CA LEU A 26 -2.35 -3.12 17.49
C LEU A 26 -1.50 -4.23 16.86
N PHE A 27 -0.82 -5.00 17.71
CA PHE A 27 0.00 -6.16 17.34
C PHE A 27 -0.52 -7.39 18.06
N ALA A 28 -0.98 -8.39 17.33
CA ALA A 28 -1.36 -9.68 17.88
C ALA A 28 -0.21 -10.67 17.64
N VAL A 29 0.38 -11.18 18.73
CA VAL A 29 1.69 -11.82 18.71
C VAL A 29 1.61 -13.20 19.33
N PRO A 30 2.15 -14.27 18.68
CA PRO A 30 2.34 -15.57 19.30
C PRO A 30 3.31 -15.47 20.48
N SER A 31 3.03 -16.18 21.59
CA SER A 31 3.85 -16.11 22.80
C SER A 31 5.33 -16.43 22.58
N ARG A 32 5.64 -17.34 21.64
CA ARG A 32 7.03 -17.68 21.28
C ARG A 32 7.81 -16.49 20.72
N ASP A 33 7.14 -15.54 20.08
CA ASP A 33 7.75 -14.38 19.41
C ASP A 33 8.04 -13.22 20.40
N LEU A 34 7.51 -13.30 21.64
CA LEU A 34 7.78 -12.32 22.70
C LEU A 34 9.17 -12.47 23.33
N GLY A 35 9.72 -13.69 23.33
CA GLY A 35 10.99 -14.02 24.00
C GLY A 35 12.23 -13.89 23.12
N ASP A 36 12.08 -13.65 21.83
CA ASP A 36 13.20 -13.58 20.90
C ASP A 36 13.93 -12.23 21.01
N ALA A 37 15.06 -12.23 21.71
CA ALA A 37 15.90 -11.05 21.92
C ALA A 37 16.58 -10.55 20.61
N SER A 38 16.66 -11.40 19.58
CA SER A 38 17.08 -11.01 18.22
C SER A 38 15.93 -10.31 17.45
N GLY A 39 14.79 -10.14 18.10
CA GLY A 39 13.49 -9.95 17.59
C GLY A 39 13.23 -8.64 16.90
N GLY A 40 12.87 -8.74 15.63
CA GLY A 40 12.35 -7.64 14.84
C GLY A 40 11.20 -6.89 15.50
N LEU A 41 10.37 -7.55 16.34
CA LEU A 41 9.25 -6.92 17.03
C LEU A 41 9.70 -5.80 17.97
N ALA A 42 10.62 -6.06 18.89
CA ALA A 42 11.09 -5.05 19.86
C ALA A 42 11.69 -3.84 19.14
N ALA A 43 12.53 -4.08 18.13
CA ALA A 43 13.14 -3.03 17.33
C ALA A 43 12.08 -2.17 16.55
N VAL A 44 11.08 -2.83 15.99
CA VAL A 44 9.98 -2.14 15.30
C VAL A 44 9.13 -1.31 16.27
N LEU A 45 8.83 -1.85 17.47
CA LEU A 45 8.11 -1.09 18.48
C LEU A 45 8.93 0.12 18.97
N ASP A 46 10.27 -0.04 19.13
CA ASP A 46 11.17 1.06 19.48
C ASP A 46 11.14 2.16 18.41
N GLU A 47 11.24 1.78 17.16
CA GLU A 47 11.22 2.69 16.04
C GLU A 47 9.88 3.47 15.94
N LEU A 48 8.76 2.77 16.00
CA LEU A 48 7.42 3.37 15.96
C LEU A 48 7.23 4.37 17.10
N THR A 49 7.62 3.99 18.32
CA THR A 49 7.42 4.85 19.50
C THR A 49 8.40 6.00 19.57
N ALA A 50 9.61 5.86 19.04
CA ALA A 50 10.55 6.98 18.85
C ALA A 50 9.98 8.06 17.91
N HIS A 51 9.10 7.67 16.98
CA HIS A 51 8.43 8.57 16.03
C HIS A 51 7.00 8.93 16.46
N ALA A 52 6.70 8.85 17.76
CA ALA A 52 5.42 9.25 18.36
C ALA A 52 4.20 8.42 17.91
N ALA A 53 4.39 7.20 17.41
CA ALA A 53 3.31 6.23 17.32
C ALA A 53 3.08 5.56 18.70
N ARG A 54 1.92 4.95 18.87
CA ARG A 54 1.55 4.17 20.08
C ARG A 54 1.32 2.72 19.68
N CYS A 55 1.64 1.79 20.56
CA CYS A 55 1.52 0.36 20.30
C CYS A 55 0.75 -0.35 21.40
N VAL A 56 -0.22 -1.16 21.04
CA VAL A 56 -0.89 -2.12 21.91
C VAL A 56 -0.47 -3.51 21.47
N VAL A 57 0.18 -4.27 22.34
CA VAL A 57 0.63 -5.63 22.03
C VAL A 57 -0.27 -6.64 22.73
N ILE A 58 -0.85 -7.55 21.97
CA ILE A 58 -1.78 -8.58 22.43
C ILE A 58 -1.09 -9.94 22.32
N ALA A 59 -1.02 -10.68 23.40
CA ALA A 59 -0.48 -12.04 23.44
C ALA A 59 -1.10 -12.84 24.58
N SER A 60 -0.85 -14.16 24.63
CA SER A 60 -1.33 -15.02 25.72
C SER A 60 -0.32 -15.14 26.89
N ASP A 61 0.93 -14.75 26.69
CA ASP A 61 1.98 -14.77 27.72
C ASP A 61 2.11 -13.42 28.44
N ALA A 62 1.58 -13.30 29.61
CA ALA A 62 1.64 -12.10 30.45
C ALA A 62 3.08 -11.69 30.81
N ALA A 63 3.94 -12.66 31.14
CA ALA A 63 5.32 -12.39 31.56
C ALA A 63 6.17 -11.87 30.37
N GLY A 64 6.01 -12.46 29.18
CA GLY A 64 6.64 -11.99 27.98
C GLY A 64 6.16 -10.59 27.59
N LEU A 65 4.86 -10.32 27.68
CA LEU A 65 4.30 -8.98 27.47
C LEU A 65 4.87 -7.96 28.44
N GLU A 66 4.89 -8.26 29.73
CA GLU A 66 5.43 -7.35 30.77
C GLU A 66 6.88 -6.97 30.50
N LYS A 67 7.70 -7.94 30.10
CA LYS A 67 9.09 -7.70 29.70
C LYS A 67 9.19 -6.81 28.45
N LEU A 68 8.33 -7.05 27.44
CA LEU A 68 8.37 -6.32 26.17
C LEU A 68 7.89 -4.87 26.31
N VAL A 69 6.81 -4.63 27.06
CA VAL A 69 6.20 -3.29 27.18
C VAL A 69 6.66 -2.53 28.43
N GLY A 70 7.38 -3.18 29.35
CA GLY A 70 7.92 -2.58 30.57
C GLY A 70 6.85 -2.23 31.62
N SER A 71 5.71 -2.94 31.61
CA SER A 71 4.64 -2.76 32.61
C SER A 71 3.71 -3.97 32.64
N THR A 72 3.04 -4.18 33.75
CA THR A 72 2.04 -5.23 33.92
C THR A 72 0.97 -5.13 32.86
N PRO A 73 0.70 -6.18 32.07
CA PRO A 73 -0.31 -6.18 31.03
C PRO A 73 -1.73 -6.03 31.60
N LEU A 74 -2.66 -5.66 30.73
CA LEU A 74 -4.09 -5.60 31.02
C LEU A 74 -4.78 -6.90 30.62
N GLU A 75 -5.87 -7.25 31.29
CA GLU A 75 -6.71 -8.38 30.90
C GLU A 75 -7.65 -7.98 29.75
N GLY A 76 -7.61 -8.72 28.64
CA GLY A 76 -8.42 -8.45 27.44
C GLY A 76 -9.93 -8.48 27.72
N GLY A 77 -10.38 -9.35 28.65
CA GLY A 77 -11.78 -9.48 29.06
C GLY A 77 -12.28 -8.40 30.03
N ASP A 78 -11.41 -7.51 30.54
CA ASP A 78 -11.85 -6.46 31.47
C ASP A 78 -12.82 -5.48 30.79
N PRO A 79 -14.03 -5.25 31.33
CA PRO A 79 -14.95 -4.25 30.82
C PRO A 79 -14.39 -2.83 30.75
N GLY A 80 -13.49 -2.47 31.66
CA GLY A 80 -12.80 -1.19 31.71
C GLY A 80 -11.59 -1.04 30.79
N LEU A 81 -11.25 -2.07 30.03
CA LEU A 81 -10.05 -2.11 29.17
C LEU A 81 -9.83 -0.85 28.31
N PRO A 82 -10.82 -0.32 27.57
CA PRO A 82 -10.57 0.86 26.73
C PRO A 82 -10.10 2.07 27.54
N GLY A 83 -10.75 2.34 28.67
CA GLY A 83 -10.39 3.46 29.55
C GLY A 83 -8.99 3.29 30.15
N GLU A 84 -8.61 2.07 30.52
CA GLU A 84 -7.31 1.75 31.07
C GLU A 84 -6.19 1.86 30.01
N VAL A 85 -6.44 1.34 28.80
CA VAL A 85 -5.50 1.50 27.67
C VAL A 85 -5.27 2.99 27.37
N TRP A 86 -6.34 3.80 27.29
CA TRP A 86 -6.23 5.25 27.09
C TRP A 86 -5.41 5.93 28.18
N ARG A 87 -5.63 5.58 29.44
CA ARG A 87 -4.90 6.14 30.59
C ARG A 87 -3.42 5.81 30.49
N ARG A 88 -3.07 4.55 30.18
CA ARG A 88 -1.68 4.12 30.08
C ARG A 88 -0.96 4.70 28.86
N LEU A 89 -1.63 4.79 27.71
CA LEU A 89 -1.03 5.36 26.50
C LEU A 89 -0.71 6.87 26.61
N ARG A 90 -1.29 7.58 27.58
CA ARG A 90 -0.87 8.96 27.91
C ARG A 90 0.46 9.01 28.65
N GLN A 91 0.82 7.98 29.37
CA GLN A 91 2.00 7.92 30.23
C GLN A 91 3.18 7.21 29.55
N ARG A 92 2.87 6.26 28.68
CA ARG A 92 3.85 5.42 27.97
C ARG A 92 3.32 5.02 26.60
N PRO A 93 4.19 4.90 25.59
CA PRO A 93 3.73 4.65 24.21
C PRO A 93 3.38 3.17 23.96
N ARG A 94 3.57 2.27 24.93
CA ARG A 94 3.32 0.81 24.79
C ARG A 94 2.45 0.30 25.91
N VAL A 95 1.49 -0.58 25.56
CA VAL A 95 0.60 -1.27 26.49
C VAL A 95 0.48 -2.73 26.08
N GLY A 96 0.60 -3.66 27.03
CA GLY A 96 0.34 -5.08 26.83
C GLY A 96 -1.10 -5.44 27.21
N VAL A 97 -1.72 -6.34 26.44
CA VAL A 97 -3.05 -6.90 26.70
C VAL A 97 -2.99 -8.42 26.61
N VAL A 98 -3.43 -9.12 27.65
CA VAL A 98 -3.46 -10.60 27.67
C VAL A 98 -4.76 -11.09 27.06
N CYS A 99 -4.64 -11.95 26.03
CA CYS A 99 -5.75 -12.68 25.42
C CYS A 99 -5.35 -14.14 25.27
N GLY A 100 -6.12 -15.07 25.84
CA GLY A 100 -5.76 -16.49 25.87
C GLY A 100 -5.70 -17.17 24.50
N ASP A 101 -6.39 -16.62 23.50
CA ASP A 101 -6.47 -17.10 22.12
C ASP A 101 -5.60 -16.29 21.12
N ALA A 102 -4.66 -15.46 21.62
CA ALA A 102 -3.73 -14.73 20.76
C ALA A 102 -2.79 -15.69 19.97
N PRO A 103 -2.39 -15.34 18.74
CA PRO A 103 -2.59 -14.05 18.08
C PRO A 103 -3.92 -13.89 17.34
N LEU A 104 -4.72 -14.93 17.25
CA LEU A 104 -6.03 -14.93 16.56
C LEU A 104 -7.06 -15.64 17.42
N GLY A 105 -8.29 -15.13 17.40
CA GLY A 105 -9.43 -15.68 18.10
C GLY A 105 -10.45 -14.64 18.52
N ALA A 106 -11.49 -15.08 19.20
CA ALA A 106 -12.63 -14.25 19.60
C ALA A 106 -12.24 -13.12 20.56
N SER A 107 -11.34 -13.37 21.53
CA SER A 107 -10.93 -12.35 22.48
C SER A 107 -10.04 -11.28 21.84
N VAL A 108 -9.15 -11.64 20.93
CA VAL A 108 -8.35 -10.67 20.16
C VAL A 108 -9.27 -9.79 19.33
N ARG A 109 -10.26 -10.38 18.64
CA ARG A 109 -11.24 -9.63 17.85
C ARG A 109 -12.04 -8.67 18.72
N GLU A 110 -12.54 -9.14 19.87
CA GLU A 110 -13.27 -8.30 20.81
C GLU A 110 -12.42 -7.10 21.27
N VAL A 111 -11.18 -7.33 21.65
CA VAL A 111 -10.24 -6.27 22.05
C VAL A 111 -10.00 -5.29 20.91
N ALA A 112 -9.74 -5.75 19.69
CA ALA A 112 -9.52 -4.89 18.54
C ALA A 112 -10.72 -3.98 18.24
N VAL A 113 -11.94 -4.53 18.29
CA VAL A 113 -13.18 -3.78 18.07
C VAL A 113 -13.45 -2.78 19.21
N ARG A 114 -13.33 -3.20 20.46
CA ARG A 114 -13.54 -2.34 21.64
C ARG A 114 -12.57 -1.17 21.71
N LEU A 115 -11.33 -1.38 21.25
CA LEU A 115 -10.31 -0.32 21.18
C LEU A 115 -10.46 0.57 19.93
N GLY A 116 -11.39 0.25 19.02
CA GLY A 116 -11.55 0.97 17.76
C GLY A 116 -10.29 0.90 16.90
N ALA A 117 -9.69 -0.30 16.81
CA ALA A 117 -8.47 -0.50 16.05
C ALA A 117 -8.66 -0.13 14.58
N THR A 118 -7.81 0.76 14.07
CA THR A 118 -7.77 1.09 12.64
C THR A 118 -6.79 0.22 11.87
N LYS A 119 -5.80 -0.35 12.58
CA LYS A 119 -4.80 -1.25 12.02
C LYS A 119 -4.42 -2.32 13.04
N LEU A 120 -4.56 -3.59 12.65
CA LEU A 120 -4.12 -4.74 13.41
C LEU A 120 -3.04 -5.48 12.63
N VAL A 121 -1.88 -5.70 13.24
CA VAL A 121 -0.78 -6.49 12.68
C VAL A 121 -0.75 -7.83 13.41
N ILE A 122 -0.95 -8.91 12.66
CA ILE A 122 -0.90 -10.28 13.17
C ILE A 122 0.42 -10.89 12.78
N LEU A 123 1.17 -11.37 13.76
CA LEU A 123 2.39 -12.13 13.51
C LEU A 123 2.06 -13.62 13.36
N ASP A 124 2.47 -14.18 12.24
CA ASP A 124 2.36 -15.62 11.95
C ASP A 124 3.69 -16.12 11.37
N PRO A 125 4.26 -17.19 11.90
CA PRO A 125 5.54 -17.72 11.42
C PRO A 125 5.56 -18.11 9.96
N ALA A 126 4.40 -18.48 9.41
CA ALA A 126 4.27 -18.79 7.99
C ALA A 126 4.23 -17.51 7.11
N GLY A 127 4.27 -16.30 7.71
CA GLY A 127 4.24 -15.05 6.99
C GLY A 127 2.88 -14.73 6.37
N GLY A 128 2.90 -14.01 5.26
CA GLY A 128 1.72 -13.59 4.52
C GLY A 128 0.88 -14.74 3.95
N TRP A 129 -0.22 -14.39 3.32
CA TRP A 129 -1.12 -15.32 2.66
C TRP A 129 -0.54 -15.79 1.32
N VAL A 130 -0.60 -17.10 1.07
CA VAL A 130 -0.20 -17.72 -0.19
C VAL A 130 -1.46 -18.18 -0.93
N ARG A 131 -1.61 -17.78 -2.18
CA ARG A 131 -2.71 -18.20 -3.06
C ARG A 131 -2.57 -19.66 -3.45
N PRO A 132 -3.65 -20.31 -3.95
CA PRO A 132 -3.60 -21.70 -4.39
C PRO A 132 -2.56 -21.98 -5.49
N ASP A 133 -2.20 -20.99 -6.27
CA ASP A 133 -1.16 -21.08 -7.31
C ASP A 133 0.28 -20.95 -6.78
N GLY A 134 0.45 -20.81 -5.46
CA GLY A 134 1.75 -20.67 -4.80
C GLY A 134 2.28 -19.23 -4.76
N SER A 135 1.61 -18.25 -5.37
CA SER A 135 1.99 -16.85 -5.29
C SER A 135 1.64 -16.25 -3.92
N GLN A 136 2.51 -15.39 -3.40
CA GLN A 136 2.19 -14.61 -2.20
C GLN A 136 1.23 -13.48 -2.56
N ALA A 137 0.12 -13.36 -1.82
CA ALA A 137 -0.77 -12.24 -1.94
C ALA A 137 -0.23 -11.06 -1.12
N SER A 138 0.00 -9.93 -1.75
CA SER A 138 0.35 -8.69 -1.01
C SER A 138 -0.90 -7.99 -0.46
N PHE A 139 -2.03 -8.22 -1.12
CA PHE A 139 -3.32 -7.65 -0.76
C PHE A 139 -4.47 -8.63 -1.00
N VAL A 140 -5.46 -8.65 -0.09
CA VAL A 140 -6.68 -9.47 -0.21
C VAL A 140 -7.87 -8.69 0.33
N GLY A 141 -8.87 -8.46 -0.52
CA GLY A 141 -10.14 -7.87 -0.12
C GLY A 141 -11.09 -8.88 0.53
N LEU A 142 -12.03 -8.40 1.34
CA LEU A 142 -13.03 -9.23 2.03
C LEU A 142 -13.82 -10.13 1.07
N GLU A 143 -14.13 -9.66 -0.13
CA GLU A 143 -14.84 -10.44 -1.16
C GLU A 143 -14.01 -11.63 -1.67
N GLU A 144 -12.69 -11.47 -1.78
CA GLU A 144 -11.76 -12.53 -2.21
C GLU A 144 -11.62 -13.60 -1.13
N LEU A 145 -11.58 -13.21 0.14
CA LEU A 145 -11.57 -14.13 1.30
C LEU A 145 -12.71 -15.13 1.26
N GLY A 146 -13.87 -14.73 0.72
CA GLY A 146 -15.07 -15.57 0.61
C GLY A 146 -14.90 -16.82 -0.28
N ARG A 147 -13.90 -16.82 -1.14
CA ARG A 147 -13.66 -17.87 -2.16
C ARG A 147 -12.46 -18.76 -1.85
N SER A 148 -11.75 -18.47 -0.77
CA SER A 148 -10.49 -19.17 -0.45
C SER A 148 -10.77 -20.41 0.41
N ALA A 149 -10.55 -21.59 -0.17
CA ALA A 149 -10.41 -22.85 0.56
C ALA A 149 -8.93 -23.26 0.55
N GLY A 150 -8.36 -23.61 1.70
CA GLY A 150 -6.96 -24.00 1.76
C GLY A 150 -6.48 -24.32 3.17
N PRO A 151 -5.21 -24.72 3.34
CA PRO A 151 -4.67 -25.24 4.60
C PRO A 151 -4.66 -24.22 5.76
N ARG A 152 -4.94 -22.92 5.50
CA ARG A 152 -5.04 -21.86 6.51
C ARG A 152 -6.46 -21.29 6.62
N GLN A 153 -7.50 -22.13 6.40
CA GLN A 153 -8.90 -21.69 6.40
C GLN A 153 -9.31 -21.03 7.73
N GLY A 154 -8.90 -21.58 8.88
CA GLY A 154 -9.19 -20.98 10.19
C GLY A 154 -8.67 -19.55 10.32
N LEU A 155 -7.44 -19.28 9.84
CA LEU A 155 -6.87 -17.93 9.82
C LEU A 155 -7.69 -16.99 8.93
N VAL A 156 -8.13 -17.47 7.77
CA VAL A 156 -8.98 -16.69 6.85
C VAL A 156 -10.32 -16.34 7.49
N GLU A 157 -10.92 -17.29 8.21
CA GLU A 157 -12.18 -17.08 8.93
C GLU A 157 -12.03 -16.05 10.06
N ASP A 158 -10.93 -16.12 10.83
CA ASP A 158 -10.63 -15.13 11.88
C ASP A 158 -10.38 -13.73 11.31
N VAL A 159 -9.58 -13.63 10.23
CA VAL A 159 -9.32 -12.35 9.54
C VAL A 159 -10.63 -11.78 8.98
N ARG A 160 -11.45 -12.62 8.34
CA ARG A 160 -12.78 -12.20 7.86
C ARG A 160 -13.62 -11.65 9.00
N ALA A 161 -13.71 -12.38 10.11
CA ALA A 161 -14.48 -11.98 11.26
C ALA A 161 -14.01 -10.65 11.87
N LEU A 162 -12.70 -10.36 11.85
CA LEU A 162 -12.13 -9.07 12.24
C LEU A 162 -12.60 -7.94 11.32
N LEU A 163 -12.51 -8.15 10.00
CA LEU A 163 -12.94 -7.16 9.01
C LEU A 163 -14.44 -6.90 9.09
N GLU A 164 -15.27 -7.95 9.18
CA GLU A 164 -16.72 -7.85 9.33
C GLU A 164 -17.13 -7.15 10.63
N ALA A 165 -16.36 -7.37 11.71
CA ALA A 165 -16.58 -6.70 13.01
C ALA A 165 -16.17 -5.21 12.99
N GLY A 166 -15.57 -4.72 11.90
CA GLY A 166 -15.30 -3.30 11.71
C GLY A 166 -13.84 -2.87 11.84
N VAL A 167 -12.89 -3.81 11.97
CA VAL A 167 -11.46 -3.49 11.85
C VAL A 167 -11.15 -3.20 10.38
N PRO A 168 -10.72 -1.99 9.98
CA PRO A 168 -10.61 -1.63 8.56
C PRO A 168 -9.49 -2.38 7.84
N ALA A 169 -8.37 -2.63 8.53
CA ALA A 169 -7.16 -3.20 7.95
C ALA A 169 -6.47 -4.18 8.89
N VAL A 170 -6.10 -5.34 8.35
CA VAL A 170 -5.36 -6.40 9.06
C VAL A 170 -4.13 -6.77 8.23
N ASN A 171 -2.93 -6.56 8.78
CA ASN A 171 -1.68 -7.05 8.19
C ASN A 171 -1.33 -8.42 8.77
N LEU A 172 -0.87 -9.32 7.92
CA LEU A 172 -0.36 -10.63 8.31
C LEU A 172 1.06 -10.78 7.80
N CYS A 173 2.02 -10.95 8.67
CA CYS A 173 3.42 -11.11 8.30
C CYS A 173 4.18 -11.98 9.33
N SER A 174 5.39 -12.42 8.98
CA SER A 174 6.28 -13.04 9.95
C SER A 174 6.96 -11.97 10.82
N GLN A 175 7.45 -12.38 11.98
CA GLN A 175 8.24 -11.49 12.83
C GLN A 175 9.50 -10.97 12.11
N ALA A 176 10.18 -11.84 11.36
CA ALA A 176 11.36 -11.45 10.60
C ALA A 176 11.05 -10.42 9.50
N GLY A 177 9.86 -10.47 8.91
CA GLY A 177 9.42 -9.56 7.87
C GLY A 177 8.69 -8.30 8.38
N LEU A 178 8.50 -8.15 9.70
CA LEU A 178 7.67 -7.08 10.26
C LEU A 178 8.16 -5.67 9.91
N ALA A 179 9.46 -5.43 9.92
CA ALA A 179 10.03 -4.14 9.54
C ALA A 179 9.77 -3.82 8.06
N ASP A 180 9.98 -4.79 7.19
CA ASP A 180 9.71 -4.63 5.76
C ASP A 180 8.22 -4.41 5.49
N GLU A 181 7.35 -5.13 6.23
CA GLU A 181 5.89 -4.98 6.11
C GLU A 181 5.40 -3.57 6.47
N LEU A 182 5.99 -2.96 7.49
CA LEU A 182 5.53 -1.67 7.99
C LEU A 182 6.28 -0.47 7.39
N PHE A 183 7.52 -0.64 6.96
CA PHE A 183 8.40 0.49 6.62
C PHE A 183 8.87 0.51 5.17
N THR A 184 8.40 -0.42 4.34
CA THR A 184 8.75 -0.43 2.92
C THR A 184 7.53 -0.54 2.03
N TYR A 185 7.63 -0.01 0.83
CA TYR A 185 6.60 -0.16 -0.20
C TYR A 185 6.45 -1.62 -0.67
N ALA A 186 7.54 -2.39 -0.64
CA ALA A 186 7.49 -3.79 -1.04
C ALA A 186 6.68 -4.64 -0.07
N GLY A 187 6.78 -4.34 1.23
CA GLY A 187 6.21 -5.18 2.28
C GLY A 187 6.75 -6.60 2.27
N SER A 188 6.34 -7.42 3.21
CA SER A 188 6.74 -8.83 3.28
C SER A 188 5.58 -9.76 3.59
N GLY A 189 4.41 -9.18 3.84
CA GLY A 189 3.21 -9.87 4.30
C GLY A 189 2.03 -9.70 3.37
N THR A 190 0.84 -9.85 3.93
CA THR A 190 -0.43 -9.63 3.26
C THR A 190 -1.27 -8.66 4.04
N LEU A 191 -1.82 -7.68 3.35
CA LEU A 191 -2.78 -6.75 3.88
C LEU A 191 -4.19 -7.18 3.49
N PHE A 192 -5.05 -7.35 4.48
CA PHE A 192 -6.47 -7.64 4.32
C PHE A 192 -7.29 -6.41 4.66
N THR A 193 -8.34 -6.12 3.86
CA THR A 193 -9.20 -4.96 4.08
C THR A 193 -10.66 -5.24 3.80
N ARG A 194 -11.51 -4.42 4.43
CA ARG A 194 -12.97 -4.54 4.38
C ARG A 194 -13.59 -3.95 3.11
N GLU A 195 -13.12 -2.79 2.66
CA GLU A 195 -13.77 -2.02 1.58
C GLU A 195 -12.88 -1.95 0.33
N ARG A 196 -13.40 -1.31 -0.72
CA ARG A 196 -12.60 -0.98 -1.91
C ARG A 196 -11.37 -0.22 -1.47
N TYR A 197 -10.35 -0.95 -1.35
CA TYR A 197 -9.09 -0.59 -0.74
C TYR A 197 -8.34 0.47 -1.55
N VAL A 198 -8.56 0.49 -2.85
CA VAL A 198 -7.95 1.41 -3.76
C VAL A 198 -8.96 2.48 -4.16
N THR A 199 -8.70 3.71 -3.77
CA THR A 199 -9.39 4.89 -4.30
C THR A 199 -8.48 5.61 -5.27
N VAL A 200 -8.98 5.97 -6.45
CA VAL A 200 -8.22 6.78 -7.40
C VAL A 200 -8.76 8.20 -7.38
N ARG A 201 -7.86 9.16 -7.20
CA ARG A 201 -8.18 10.59 -7.23
C ARG A 201 -7.05 11.39 -7.88
N ARG A 202 -7.33 12.63 -8.26
CA ARG A 202 -6.27 13.56 -8.68
C ARG A 202 -5.29 13.80 -7.54
N LEU A 203 -4.02 13.96 -7.90
CA LEU A 203 -2.99 14.35 -6.94
C LEU A 203 -3.26 15.77 -6.44
N GLY A 204 -3.08 15.98 -5.15
CA GLY A 204 -3.08 17.28 -4.49
C GLY A 204 -1.67 17.72 -4.14
N LEU A 205 -1.54 18.94 -3.61
CA LEU A 205 -0.23 19.48 -3.21
C LEU A 205 0.46 18.65 -2.13
N ASP A 206 -0.33 18.08 -1.21
CA ASP A 206 0.20 17.25 -0.11
C ASP A 206 0.70 15.87 -0.58
N ASP A 207 0.37 15.47 -1.82
CA ASP A 207 0.82 14.21 -2.39
C ASP A 207 2.15 14.34 -3.15
N PHE A 208 2.71 15.56 -3.27
CA PHE A 208 3.84 15.86 -4.15
C PHE A 208 5.05 14.99 -3.88
N ASP A 209 5.52 14.92 -2.64
CA ASP A 209 6.73 14.17 -2.28
C ASP A 209 6.57 12.67 -2.56
N ALA A 210 5.44 12.08 -2.14
CA ALA A 210 5.15 10.68 -2.40
C ALA A 210 5.03 10.35 -3.89
N ALA A 211 4.42 11.26 -4.68
CA ALA A 211 4.25 11.08 -6.10
C ALA A 211 5.57 11.26 -6.88
N ALA A 212 6.40 12.23 -6.49
CA ALA A 212 7.73 12.43 -7.06
C ALA A 212 8.62 11.20 -6.80
N ASP A 213 8.57 10.64 -5.58
CA ASP A 213 9.28 9.41 -5.24
C ASP A 213 8.83 8.21 -6.10
N LEU A 214 7.52 8.03 -6.31
CA LEU A 214 7.04 6.97 -7.19
C LEU A 214 7.51 7.14 -8.64
N VAL A 215 7.62 8.38 -9.15
CA VAL A 215 8.20 8.61 -10.48
C VAL A 215 9.67 8.21 -10.49
N ALA A 216 10.47 8.63 -9.50
CA ALA A 216 11.89 8.29 -9.39
C ALA A 216 12.09 6.79 -9.32
N ARG A 217 11.30 6.10 -8.50
CA ARG A 217 11.34 4.64 -8.36
C ARG A 217 10.95 3.93 -9.65
N GLY A 218 9.91 4.38 -10.33
CA GLY A 218 9.52 3.83 -11.63
C GLY A 218 10.59 3.98 -12.70
N VAL A 219 11.41 5.03 -12.62
CA VAL A 219 12.60 5.22 -13.47
C VAL A 219 13.71 4.26 -13.08
N GLU A 220 14.01 4.12 -11.78
CA GLU A 220 15.04 3.23 -11.26
C GLU A 220 14.75 1.76 -11.60
N GLU A 221 13.50 1.34 -11.45
CA GLU A 221 13.04 -0.01 -11.81
C GLU A 221 12.88 -0.23 -13.33
N GLY A 222 13.11 0.79 -14.15
CA GLY A 222 13.08 0.71 -15.62
C GLY A 222 11.67 0.69 -16.23
N TYR A 223 10.62 0.96 -15.46
CA TYR A 223 9.24 1.07 -15.97
C TYR A 223 8.93 2.43 -16.57
N LEU A 224 9.52 3.48 -16.05
CA LEU A 224 9.38 4.84 -16.57
C LEU A 224 10.66 5.33 -17.23
N ALA A 225 10.51 6.19 -18.23
CA ALA A 225 11.65 6.89 -18.83
C ALA A 225 12.16 7.97 -17.86
N PRO A 226 13.50 8.23 -17.81
CA PRO A 226 14.05 9.36 -17.09
C PRO A 226 13.40 10.68 -17.50
N ARG A 227 13.20 11.58 -16.55
CA ARG A 227 12.55 12.90 -16.73
C ARG A 227 13.34 13.98 -16.05
N THR A 228 13.26 15.21 -16.57
CA THR A 228 13.75 16.38 -15.85
C THR A 228 12.79 16.75 -14.70
N PRO A 229 13.24 17.52 -13.69
CA PRO A 229 12.35 17.99 -12.63
C PRO A 229 11.10 18.70 -13.17
N GLU A 230 11.24 19.53 -14.19
CA GLU A 230 10.13 20.28 -14.80
C GLU A 230 9.13 19.34 -15.52
N GLU A 231 9.62 18.25 -16.10
CA GLU A 231 8.76 17.20 -16.70
C GLU A 231 8.02 16.43 -15.61
N VAL A 232 8.65 16.17 -14.45
CA VAL A 232 8.00 15.56 -13.29
C VAL A 232 6.90 16.48 -12.79
N ASP A 233 7.17 17.75 -12.56
CA ASP A 233 6.18 18.74 -12.11
C ASP A 233 4.97 18.81 -13.05
N SER A 234 5.22 18.80 -14.35
CA SER A 234 4.15 18.79 -15.39
C SER A 234 3.28 17.53 -15.33
N VAL A 235 3.91 16.37 -15.07
CA VAL A 235 3.20 15.09 -14.91
C VAL A 235 2.35 15.11 -13.65
N LEU A 236 2.91 15.56 -12.53
CA LEU A 236 2.21 15.61 -11.25
C LEU A 236 1.04 16.58 -11.27
N ALA A 237 1.18 17.73 -11.93
CA ALA A 237 0.10 18.73 -12.07
C ALA A 237 -1.15 18.19 -12.81
N SER A 238 -0.98 17.22 -13.71
CA SER A 238 -2.07 16.54 -14.41
C SER A 238 -2.31 15.12 -13.92
N GLY A 239 -1.60 14.72 -12.86
CA GLY A 239 -1.53 13.38 -12.33
C GLY A 239 -2.74 12.97 -11.50
N PHE A 240 -2.90 11.66 -11.41
CA PHE A 240 -3.82 11.00 -10.49
C PHE A 240 -3.10 9.84 -9.79
N GLY A 241 -3.52 9.55 -8.58
CA GLY A 241 -2.93 8.51 -7.76
C GLY A 241 -3.95 7.48 -7.31
N ALA A 242 -3.51 6.24 -7.18
CA ALA A 242 -4.24 5.18 -6.52
C ALA A 242 -3.79 5.14 -5.06
N PHE A 243 -4.71 5.40 -4.15
CA PHE A 243 -4.47 5.45 -2.72
C PHE A 243 -5.03 4.21 -2.06
N VAL A 244 -4.19 3.56 -1.30
CA VAL A 244 -4.49 2.42 -0.47
C VAL A 244 -4.86 2.92 0.92
N GLU A 245 -5.93 2.40 1.52
CA GLU A 245 -6.48 2.92 2.79
C GLU A 245 -6.79 4.44 2.76
N GLY A 246 -6.97 5.00 1.57
CA GLY A 246 -7.24 6.43 1.39
C GLY A 246 -6.05 7.37 1.58
N VAL A 247 -4.91 6.88 2.06
CA VAL A 247 -3.74 7.68 2.43
C VAL A 247 -2.43 7.24 1.77
N HIS A 248 -2.22 5.94 1.54
CA HIS A 248 -0.96 5.44 0.99
C HIS A 248 -0.99 5.44 -0.53
N LEU A 249 -0.17 6.26 -1.15
CA LEU A 249 -0.05 6.31 -2.59
C LEU A 249 0.65 5.04 -3.11
N ALA A 250 -0.13 4.16 -3.76
CA ALA A 250 0.31 2.85 -4.25
C ALA A 250 0.60 2.83 -5.75
N GLY A 251 0.20 3.86 -6.47
CA GLY A 251 0.44 3.99 -7.90
C GLY A 251 0.05 5.36 -8.43
N ILE A 252 0.63 5.72 -9.54
CA ILE A 252 0.42 7.00 -10.22
C ILE A 252 0.14 6.81 -11.71
N GLY A 253 -0.48 7.81 -12.31
CA GLY A 253 -0.65 7.95 -13.74
C GLY A 253 -0.95 9.41 -14.09
N ALA A 254 -0.81 9.75 -15.35
CA ALA A 254 -1.21 11.05 -15.87
C ALA A 254 -1.99 10.88 -17.19
N LEU A 255 -2.99 11.73 -17.40
CA LEU A 255 -3.70 11.81 -18.66
C LEU A 255 -3.37 13.15 -19.33
N VAL A 256 -2.52 13.10 -20.35
CA VAL A 256 -2.06 14.27 -21.11
C VAL A 256 -2.88 14.40 -22.38
N ALA A 257 -3.57 15.53 -22.55
CA ALA A 257 -4.28 15.82 -23.80
C ALA A 257 -3.29 16.32 -24.84
N HIS A 258 -3.42 15.82 -26.08
CA HIS A 258 -2.64 16.29 -27.24
C HIS A 258 -3.36 17.40 -27.98
N ALA A 259 -2.58 18.24 -28.70
CA ALA A 259 -3.11 19.33 -29.53
C ALA A 259 -4.11 18.82 -30.53
N GLY A 260 -5.23 19.54 -30.68
CA GLY A 260 -6.40 19.05 -31.42
C GLY A 260 -7.54 18.56 -30.55
N GLY A 261 -7.27 18.34 -29.23
CA GLY A 261 -8.27 18.24 -28.15
C GLY A 261 -9.07 16.95 -28.04
N ARG A 262 -8.86 15.98 -28.95
CA ARG A 262 -9.70 14.76 -28.99
C ARG A 262 -8.99 13.48 -28.59
N THR A 263 -7.69 13.55 -28.35
CA THR A 263 -6.88 12.38 -28.00
C THR A 263 -6.06 12.63 -26.73
N GLY A 264 -6.07 11.67 -25.82
CA GLY A 264 -5.28 11.68 -24.58
C GLY A 264 -4.24 10.58 -24.55
N GLU A 265 -3.14 10.83 -23.86
CA GLU A 265 -2.10 9.84 -23.58
C GLU A 265 -2.11 9.49 -22.10
N ILE A 266 -2.20 8.19 -21.76
CA ILE A 266 -1.86 7.71 -20.43
C ILE A 266 -0.33 7.61 -20.36
N GLY A 267 0.26 8.51 -19.60
CA GLY A 267 1.68 8.56 -19.34
C GLY A 267 1.99 8.31 -17.86
N SER A 268 3.26 7.99 -17.58
CA SER A 268 3.77 7.81 -16.21
C SER A 268 2.96 6.81 -15.37
N LEU A 269 2.34 5.81 -16.00
CA LEU A 269 1.62 4.78 -15.28
C LEU A 269 2.63 3.86 -14.58
N TYR A 270 2.64 3.92 -13.26
CA TYR A 270 3.48 3.10 -12.42
C TYR A 270 2.72 2.69 -11.16
N THR A 271 2.90 1.46 -10.73
CA THR A 271 2.38 0.92 -9.47
C THR A 271 3.50 0.27 -8.71
N LEU A 272 3.51 0.44 -7.39
CA LEU A 272 4.48 -0.22 -6.53
C LEU A 272 4.49 -1.73 -6.78
N THR A 273 5.68 -2.32 -6.78
CA THR A 273 5.88 -3.75 -7.07
C THR A 273 5.04 -4.65 -6.19
N ARG A 274 4.85 -4.29 -4.92
CA ARG A 274 3.96 -4.98 -3.97
C ARG A 274 2.53 -5.15 -4.49
N PHE A 275 2.01 -4.17 -5.22
CA PHE A 275 0.63 -4.17 -5.73
C PHE A 275 0.52 -4.61 -7.19
N LEU A 276 1.60 -5.15 -7.77
CA LEU A 276 1.58 -5.73 -9.11
C LEU A 276 0.68 -6.98 -9.11
N GLY A 277 -0.36 -6.94 -9.94
CA GLY A 277 -1.35 -8.03 -10.00
C GLY A 277 -2.59 -7.82 -9.11
N GLU A 278 -2.55 -6.87 -8.17
CA GLU A 278 -3.66 -6.58 -7.25
C GLU A 278 -4.71 -5.59 -7.83
N GLY A 279 -4.67 -5.33 -9.12
CA GLY A 279 -5.67 -4.51 -9.81
C GLY A 279 -5.45 -2.99 -9.69
N VAL A 280 -4.47 -2.50 -8.93
CA VAL A 280 -4.20 -1.06 -8.76
C VAL A 280 -4.02 -0.36 -10.11
N GLY A 281 -3.24 -0.95 -11.02
CA GLY A 281 -3.06 -0.42 -12.36
C GLY A 281 -4.35 -0.35 -13.17
N ALA A 282 -5.24 -1.34 -13.05
CA ALA A 282 -6.53 -1.35 -13.72
C ALA A 282 -7.46 -0.22 -13.21
N HIS A 283 -7.45 0.06 -11.90
CA HIS A 283 -8.19 1.21 -11.34
C HIS A 283 -7.66 2.54 -11.86
N LEU A 284 -6.33 2.69 -12.01
CA LEU A 284 -5.73 3.89 -12.62
C LEU A 284 -6.16 4.05 -14.08
N VAL A 285 -6.16 2.97 -14.87
CA VAL A 285 -6.63 3.00 -16.26
C VAL A 285 -8.12 3.34 -16.34
N ALA A 286 -8.95 2.72 -15.49
CA ALA A 286 -10.39 3.03 -15.44
C ALA A 286 -10.63 4.51 -15.13
N PHE A 287 -9.94 5.06 -14.12
CA PHE A 287 -10.02 6.50 -13.82
C PHE A 287 -9.57 7.37 -14.97
N ALA A 288 -8.48 7.02 -15.67
CA ALA A 288 -8.02 7.75 -16.84
C ALA A 288 -9.07 7.78 -17.97
N MET A 289 -9.78 6.65 -18.18
CA MET A 289 -10.85 6.57 -19.17
C MET A 289 -12.07 7.42 -18.78
N GLU A 290 -12.48 7.40 -17.53
CA GLU A 290 -13.54 8.26 -16.99
C GLU A 290 -13.17 9.75 -17.11
N GLU A 291 -11.92 10.09 -16.79
CA GLU A 291 -11.41 11.45 -16.94
C GLU A 291 -11.36 11.89 -18.42
N ALA A 292 -10.99 10.98 -19.32
CA ALA A 292 -11.01 11.22 -20.75
C ALA A 292 -12.44 11.53 -21.25
N ALA A 293 -13.42 10.75 -20.80
CA ALA A 293 -14.83 10.99 -21.12
C ALA A 293 -15.31 12.36 -20.60
N ARG A 294 -14.97 12.71 -19.35
CA ARG A 294 -15.29 14.02 -18.76
C ARG A 294 -14.68 15.19 -19.53
N ARG A 295 -13.50 15.01 -20.13
CA ARG A 295 -12.80 16.02 -20.95
C ARG A 295 -13.26 16.03 -22.41
N GLY A 296 -14.18 15.16 -22.81
CA GLY A 296 -14.66 15.05 -24.19
C GLY A 296 -13.62 14.47 -25.16
N LEU A 297 -12.66 13.70 -24.65
CA LEU A 297 -11.71 12.98 -25.50
C LEU A 297 -12.41 11.80 -26.18
N GLU A 298 -12.03 11.52 -27.42
CA GLU A 298 -12.60 10.42 -28.21
C GLU A 298 -11.75 9.16 -28.15
N ARG A 299 -10.47 9.33 -27.87
CA ARG A 299 -9.51 8.25 -27.89
C ARG A 299 -8.42 8.46 -26.85
N VAL A 300 -8.03 7.38 -26.19
CA VAL A 300 -6.89 7.35 -25.27
C VAL A 300 -5.87 6.36 -25.78
N PHE A 301 -4.58 6.69 -25.69
CA PHE A 301 -3.49 5.82 -26.08
C PHE A 301 -2.41 5.72 -24.98
N ALA A 302 -1.59 4.68 -25.07
CA ALA A 302 -0.40 4.48 -24.27
C ALA A 302 0.74 3.94 -25.14
N CYS A 303 1.98 4.26 -24.76
CA CYS A 303 3.17 3.77 -25.43
C CYS A 303 4.13 3.14 -24.41
N THR A 304 4.68 1.98 -24.77
CA THR A 304 5.62 1.23 -23.91
C THR A 304 6.67 0.50 -24.74
N THR A 305 7.76 0.07 -24.10
CA THR A 305 8.75 -0.84 -24.72
C THR A 305 8.61 -2.27 -24.18
N SER A 306 7.66 -2.52 -23.27
CA SER A 306 7.51 -3.78 -22.54
C SER A 306 6.28 -4.55 -23.02
N GLU A 307 6.46 -5.77 -23.52
CA GLU A 307 5.37 -6.68 -23.88
C GLU A 307 4.46 -7.03 -22.68
N ARG A 308 5.02 -7.05 -21.47
CA ARG A 308 4.22 -7.24 -20.24
C ARG A 308 3.21 -6.09 -20.03
N VAL A 309 3.65 -4.86 -20.30
CA VAL A 309 2.79 -3.68 -20.20
C VAL A 309 1.78 -3.66 -21.34
N VAL A 310 2.14 -4.13 -22.54
CA VAL A 310 1.18 -4.34 -23.65
C VAL A 310 0.06 -5.28 -23.22
N ALA A 311 0.41 -6.48 -22.72
CA ALA A 311 -0.58 -7.45 -22.25
C ALA A 311 -1.47 -6.89 -21.12
N PHE A 312 -0.94 -6.01 -20.27
CA PHE A 312 -1.73 -5.31 -19.26
C PHE A 312 -2.77 -4.37 -19.89
N PHE A 313 -2.37 -3.54 -20.86
CA PHE A 313 -3.30 -2.63 -21.53
C PHE A 313 -4.33 -3.38 -22.40
N GLU A 314 -3.95 -4.48 -23.06
CA GLU A 314 -4.88 -5.33 -23.83
C GLU A 314 -5.98 -5.90 -22.91
N ARG A 315 -5.63 -6.38 -21.70
CA ARG A 315 -6.62 -6.81 -20.70
C ARG A 315 -7.54 -5.67 -20.21
N ASN A 316 -7.11 -4.43 -20.35
CA ASN A 316 -7.91 -3.24 -20.05
C ASN A 316 -8.61 -2.65 -21.29
N GLY A 317 -8.75 -3.43 -22.37
CA GLY A 317 -9.52 -3.08 -23.53
C GLY A 317 -8.83 -2.14 -24.54
N PHE A 318 -7.50 -2.03 -24.48
CA PHE A 318 -6.71 -1.33 -25.50
C PHE A 318 -6.30 -2.29 -26.59
N GLU A 319 -6.20 -1.76 -27.81
CA GLU A 319 -5.75 -2.49 -28.99
C GLU A 319 -4.42 -1.93 -29.49
N ARG A 320 -3.58 -2.78 -30.06
CA ARG A 320 -2.32 -2.34 -30.68
C ARG A 320 -2.62 -1.50 -31.90
N VAL A 321 -1.88 -0.42 -32.04
CA VAL A 321 -1.98 0.50 -33.16
C VAL A 321 -0.61 0.84 -33.71
N ALA A 322 -0.55 1.20 -34.98
CA ALA A 322 0.68 1.70 -35.58
C ALA A 322 1.04 3.10 -35.03
N SER A 323 2.32 3.41 -34.94
CA SER A 323 2.79 4.68 -34.38
C SER A 323 2.36 5.92 -35.20
N ASP A 324 2.03 5.75 -36.48
CA ASP A 324 1.51 6.78 -37.36
C ASP A 324 0.01 7.07 -37.12
N ALA A 325 -0.71 6.18 -36.47
CA ALA A 325 -2.10 6.38 -36.06
C ALA A 325 -2.22 7.27 -34.79
N LEU A 326 -1.11 7.68 -34.19
CA LEU A 326 -1.06 8.55 -33.00
C LEU A 326 -0.75 10.01 -33.41
N PRO A 327 -1.11 10.99 -32.56
CA PRO A 327 -0.86 12.40 -32.86
C PRO A 327 0.60 12.70 -33.19
N ALA A 328 0.85 13.50 -34.20
CA ALA A 328 2.20 13.84 -34.69
C ALA A 328 3.04 14.52 -33.58
N GLU A 329 2.38 15.32 -32.74
CA GLU A 329 2.99 16.06 -31.63
C GLU A 329 3.64 15.13 -30.59
N LYS A 330 3.12 13.91 -30.43
CA LYS A 330 3.73 12.88 -29.58
C LYS A 330 5.18 12.62 -29.94
N TRP A 331 5.50 12.71 -31.22
CA TRP A 331 6.80 12.32 -31.76
C TRP A 331 7.81 13.46 -31.84
N ALA A 332 7.39 14.70 -31.50
CA ALA A 332 8.26 15.88 -31.63
C ALA A 332 9.58 15.79 -30.83
N ALA A 333 9.54 15.13 -29.66
CA ALA A 333 10.70 14.94 -28.80
C ALA A 333 11.37 13.55 -28.95
N TYR A 334 10.93 12.74 -29.94
CA TYR A 334 11.45 11.38 -30.12
C TYR A 334 12.31 11.25 -31.36
N ASP A 335 13.52 10.72 -31.20
CA ASP A 335 14.30 10.29 -32.36
C ASP A 335 13.67 9.03 -33.02
N ARG A 336 14.10 8.78 -34.27
CA ARG A 336 13.55 7.69 -35.08
C ARG A 336 13.81 6.30 -34.46
N ALA A 337 14.95 6.11 -33.80
CA ALA A 337 15.32 4.83 -33.22
C ALA A 337 14.50 4.55 -31.96
N ARG A 338 14.25 5.56 -31.13
CA ARG A 338 13.39 5.47 -29.95
C ARG A 338 11.93 5.21 -30.35
N ARG A 339 11.42 5.93 -31.35
CA ARG A 339 10.06 5.73 -31.87
C ARG A 339 9.85 4.30 -32.38
N ALA A 340 10.81 3.73 -33.11
CA ALA A 340 10.72 2.39 -33.67
C ALA A 340 10.65 1.26 -32.62
N ARG A 341 11.08 1.53 -31.37
CA ARG A 341 11.02 0.55 -30.26
C ARG A 341 9.74 0.61 -29.45
N LEU A 342 8.91 1.61 -29.67
CA LEU A 342 7.68 1.79 -28.91
C LEU A 342 6.55 0.94 -29.48
N LEU A 343 5.91 0.21 -28.59
CA LEU A 343 4.65 -0.48 -28.82
C LEU A 343 3.52 0.49 -28.43
N CYS A 344 2.60 0.72 -29.36
CA CYS A 344 1.55 1.69 -29.17
C CYS A 344 0.21 0.98 -29.07
N LEU A 345 -0.61 1.42 -28.12
CA LEU A 345 -1.96 0.89 -27.90
C LEU A 345 -2.94 2.04 -27.78
N ALA A 346 -4.18 1.83 -28.20
CA ALA A 346 -5.22 2.82 -28.05
C ALA A 346 -6.57 2.18 -27.76
N ARG A 347 -7.45 2.98 -27.13
CA ARG A 347 -8.82 2.61 -26.82
C ARG A 347 -9.73 3.80 -27.09
N ALA A 348 -10.89 3.56 -27.73
CA ALA A 348 -11.93 4.57 -27.86
C ALA A 348 -12.53 4.88 -26.46
N VAL A 349 -12.89 6.15 -26.26
CA VAL A 349 -13.65 6.58 -25.09
C VAL A 349 -15.13 6.35 -25.45
N GLY A 350 -15.78 5.44 -24.73
CA GLY A 350 -17.18 5.06 -24.94
C GLY A 350 -18.14 6.03 -24.27
#